data_24835864dc1e348ba28e7767f2f0fb05
#
_entry.id   24835864dc1e348ba28e7767f2f0fb05
#
_cell.length_a   1.000
_cell.length_b   1.000
_cell.length_c   1.000
_cell.angle_alpha   90.00
_cell.angle_beta   90.00
_cell.angle_gamma   90.00
#
_symmetry.space_group_name_H-M   'P 1'
#
loop_
_entity.id
_entity.type
_entity.pdbx_description
1 polymer ?
#
loop_
_entity_poly.entity_id
_entity_poly.type
_entity_poly.pdbx_seq_one_letter_code
_entity_poly.pdbx_strand_id
1 'polypeptide(L)'
;MALFSATAESAAVPAVISTILEVNPVANRRAVLTQWSVEFTGVSATDVPVIVQLCELTVTSAAGTAVTPAALRDGEVAVSSTAKKLPATEGTVTVLETHMVPPSSGLVIQYPLGREVTTDGAAATAKGLSVRCNRGAGAAINASVTMEWEE
;
A
#
# COMPACT_ATOMS: atom_id res chain seq x y z
N MET A 1 6.53 10.37 -17.59
CA MET A 1 5.77 9.89 -16.42
C MET A 1 6.42 10.47 -15.17
N ALA A 2 5.63 10.97 -14.25
CA ALA A 2 6.11 11.54 -13.00
C ALA A 2 6.15 10.45 -11.93
N LEU A 3 7.16 10.46 -11.06
CA LEU A 3 7.37 9.47 -10.01
C LEU A 3 6.94 10.03 -8.65
N PHE A 4 6.07 9.31 -7.97
CA PHE A 4 5.49 9.70 -6.68
C PHE A 4 5.70 8.62 -5.62
N SER A 5 5.65 9.04 -4.36
CA SER A 5 5.61 8.12 -3.22
C SER A 5 4.57 8.53 -2.20
N ALA A 6 4.06 7.55 -1.47
CA ALA A 6 3.26 7.76 -0.28
C ALA A 6 3.68 6.77 0.80
N THR A 7 3.73 7.24 2.03
CA THR A 7 4.04 6.41 3.20
C THR A 7 2.92 6.52 4.23
N ALA A 8 2.50 5.39 4.74
CA ALA A 8 1.53 5.30 5.83
C ALA A 8 2.10 4.50 7.00
N GLU A 9 1.85 4.98 8.20
CA GLU A 9 2.18 4.29 9.43
C GLU A 9 0.91 3.81 10.13
N SER A 10 0.98 2.60 10.68
CA SER A 10 -0.03 2.03 11.55
C SER A 10 0.53 1.97 12.97
N ALA A 11 -0.18 2.53 13.93
CA ALA A 11 0.18 2.43 15.35
C ALA A 11 0.12 1.00 15.90
N ALA A 12 -0.62 0.12 15.23
CA ALA A 12 -0.61 -1.32 15.49
C ALA A 12 -1.07 -2.06 14.24
N VAL A 13 -0.34 -3.09 13.84
CA VAL A 13 -0.80 -4.00 12.79
C VAL A 13 -2.00 -4.77 13.31
N PRO A 14 -3.13 -4.77 12.59
CA PRO A 14 -4.32 -5.49 13.03
C PRO A 14 -4.10 -7.00 13.14
N ALA A 15 -4.85 -7.64 14.04
CA ALA A 15 -4.89 -9.11 14.13
C ALA A 15 -5.72 -9.76 13.02
N VAL A 16 -6.51 -8.98 12.31
CA VAL A 16 -7.24 -9.36 11.08
C VAL A 16 -6.58 -8.64 9.92
N ILE A 17 -6.56 -9.26 8.74
CA ILE A 17 -5.98 -8.63 7.55
C ILE A 17 -6.67 -7.29 7.28
N SER A 18 -5.91 -6.21 7.19
CA SER A 18 -6.44 -4.86 6.99
C SER A 18 -5.48 -4.00 6.16
N THR A 19 -6.06 -3.10 5.39
CA THR A 19 -5.31 -2.16 4.56
C THR A 19 -4.55 -1.15 5.44
N ILE A 20 -3.25 -1.04 5.20
CA ILE A 20 -2.39 -0.02 5.82
C ILE A 20 -2.29 1.21 4.92
N LEU A 21 -2.01 1.01 3.63
CA LEU A 21 -1.91 2.06 2.62
C LEU A 21 -2.66 1.66 1.36
N GLU A 22 -3.37 2.61 0.81
CA GLU A 22 -4.11 2.49 -0.44
C GLU A 22 -3.78 3.68 -1.35
N VAL A 23 -3.52 3.41 -2.62
CA VAL A 23 -3.29 4.42 -3.67
C VAL A 23 -4.36 4.26 -4.74
N ASN A 24 -5.06 5.34 -5.05
CA ASN A 24 -6.17 5.36 -5.99
C ASN A 24 -5.88 6.37 -7.11
N PRO A 25 -5.60 5.92 -8.33
CA PRO A 25 -5.50 6.82 -9.47
C PRO A 25 -6.86 7.47 -9.76
N VAL A 26 -6.83 8.70 -10.26
CA VAL A 26 -8.05 9.34 -10.74
C VAL A 26 -8.56 8.64 -12.00
N ALA A 27 -9.83 8.86 -12.32
CA ALA A 27 -10.46 8.30 -13.51
C ALA A 27 -9.65 8.60 -14.79
N ASN A 28 -9.51 7.59 -15.63
CA ASN A 28 -8.76 7.62 -16.90
C ASN A 28 -7.24 7.90 -16.76
N ARG A 29 -6.69 7.68 -15.58
CA ARG A 29 -5.24 7.68 -15.34
C ARG A 29 -4.76 6.29 -14.95
N ARG A 30 -3.54 5.99 -15.31
CA ARG A 30 -2.85 4.77 -14.91
C ARG A 30 -1.83 5.10 -13.83
N ALA A 31 -1.79 4.30 -12.78
CA ALA A 31 -0.67 4.27 -11.86
C ALA A 31 0.12 2.97 -12.07
N VAL A 32 1.42 3.10 -12.19
CA VAL A 32 2.37 2.01 -12.41
C VAL A 32 3.21 1.88 -11.15
N LEU A 33 2.95 0.85 -10.36
CA LEU A 33 3.69 0.59 -9.13
C LEU A 33 5.10 0.09 -9.47
N THR A 34 6.10 0.86 -9.13
CA THR A 34 7.51 0.53 -9.38
C THR A 34 8.17 -0.15 -8.19
N GLN A 35 7.75 0.25 -6.98
CA GLN A 35 8.26 -0.31 -5.72
C GLN A 35 7.22 -0.22 -4.62
N TRP A 36 7.28 -1.16 -3.69
CA TRP A 36 6.65 -1.01 -2.39
C TRP A 36 7.49 -1.66 -1.30
N SER A 37 7.31 -1.17 -0.08
CA SER A 37 8.02 -1.69 1.07
C SER A 37 7.15 -1.72 2.32
N VAL A 38 7.50 -2.60 3.23
CA VAL A 38 6.95 -2.63 4.58
C VAL A 38 8.08 -2.78 5.58
N GLU A 39 8.03 -1.99 6.62
CA GLU A 39 8.93 -2.04 7.77
C GLU A 39 8.10 -2.20 9.04
N PHE A 40 8.63 -2.94 9.99
CA PHE A 40 7.99 -3.11 11.29
C PHE A 40 8.81 -2.46 12.38
N THR A 41 8.12 -1.79 13.31
CA THR A 41 8.72 -1.16 14.47
C THR A 41 7.97 -1.59 15.74
N GLY A 42 8.68 -1.55 16.85
CA GLY A 42 8.13 -1.98 18.14
C GLY A 42 8.77 -3.27 18.64
N VAL A 43 8.40 -3.66 19.85
CA VAL A 43 8.91 -4.89 20.46
C VAL A 43 7.96 -6.01 20.11
N SER A 44 8.39 -6.92 19.23
CA SER A 44 7.68 -8.18 19.04
C SER A 44 8.18 -9.19 20.09
N ALA A 45 7.30 -9.65 20.94
CA ALA A 45 7.60 -10.72 21.89
C ALA A 45 7.58 -12.12 21.22
N THR A 46 7.20 -12.20 19.96
CA THR A 46 7.06 -13.46 19.22
C THR A 46 7.62 -13.30 17.81
N ASP A 47 8.28 -14.32 17.31
CA ASP A 47 8.78 -14.41 15.93
C ASP A 47 7.69 -14.84 14.93
N VAL A 48 6.43 -14.64 15.27
CA VAL A 48 5.31 -14.98 14.37
C VAL A 48 5.34 -14.03 13.16
N PRO A 49 5.51 -14.57 11.95
CA PRO A 49 5.55 -13.74 10.76
C PRO A 49 4.24 -12.96 10.54
N VAL A 50 4.39 -11.75 10.04
CA VAL A 50 3.26 -10.92 9.58
C VAL A 50 2.93 -11.31 8.16
N ILE A 51 1.65 -11.54 7.89
CA ILE A 51 1.16 -11.71 6.53
C ILE A 51 1.05 -10.32 5.91
N VAL A 52 1.74 -10.12 4.79
CA VAL A 52 1.69 -8.88 4.01
C VAL A 52 1.19 -9.20 2.62
N GLN A 53 0.21 -8.46 2.15
CA GLN A 53 -0.40 -8.67 0.84
C GLN A 53 -0.38 -7.39 0.03
N LEU A 54 0.06 -7.48 -1.22
CA LEU A 54 -0.26 -6.50 -2.25
C LEU A 54 -1.56 -6.91 -2.93
N CYS A 55 -2.48 -5.96 -3.05
CA CYS A 55 -3.81 -6.21 -3.63
C CYS A 55 -4.16 -5.14 -4.66
N GLU A 56 -4.89 -5.56 -5.69
CA GLU A 56 -5.64 -4.64 -6.54
C GLU A 56 -7.02 -4.40 -5.91
N LEU A 57 -7.43 -3.14 -5.88
CA LEU A 57 -8.78 -2.74 -5.48
C LEU A 57 -9.67 -2.72 -6.71
N THR A 58 -10.76 -3.44 -6.66
CA THR A 58 -11.84 -3.36 -7.67
C THR A 58 -12.91 -2.35 -7.26
N VAL A 59 -12.98 -2.04 -5.97
CA VAL A 59 -13.76 -0.95 -5.38
C VAL A 59 -12.90 -0.31 -4.30
N THR A 60 -12.76 1.02 -4.33
CA THR A 60 -11.98 1.75 -3.31
C THR A 60 -12.62 1.64 -1.94
N SER A 61 -11.78 1.67 -0.92
CA SER A 61 -12.23 1.66 0.47
C SER A 61 -13.02 2.92 0.81
N ALA A 62 -14.03 2.77 1.66
CA ALA A 62 -14.75 3.92 2.19
C ALA A 62 -13.99 4.52 3.38
N ALA A 63 -13.99 5.84 3.47
CA ALA A 63 -13.29 6.62 4.48
C ALA A 63 -11.78 6.27 4.56
N GLY A 64 -11.09 6.77 5.56
CA GLY A 64 -9.65 6.61 5.74
C GLY A 64 -9.00 7.97 5.92
N THR A 65 -7.81 7.98 6.52
CA THR A 65 -7.03 9.21 6.68
C THR A 65 -6.26 9.48 5.40
N ALA A 66 -6.45 10.66 4.83
CA ALA A 66 -5.70 11.07 3.64
C ALA A 66 -4.19 11.07 3.93
N VAL A 67 -3.43 10.58 2.97
CA VAL A 67 -1.97 10.65 2.92
C VAL A 67 -1.61 11.52 1.73
N THR A 68 -0.72 12.48 1.92
CA THR A 68 -0.27 13.34 0.82
C THR A 68 0.88 12.68 0.09
N PRO A 69 0.71 12.29 -1.19
CA PRO A 69 1.83 11.79 -1.97
C PRO A 69 2.88 12.89 -2.19
N ALA A 70 4.14 12.48 -2.24
CA ALA A 70 5.26 13.34 -2.54
C ALA A 70 5.83 13.04 -3.93
N ALA A 71 6.15 14.07 -4.70
CA ALA A 71 6.94 13.91 -5.93
C ALA A 71 8.39 13.54 -5.57
N LEU A 72 8.95 12.56 -6.25
CA LEU A 72 10.33 12.10 -6.03
C LEU A 72 11.35 12.85 -6.90
N ARG A 73 10.88 13.66 -7.84
CA ARG A 73 11.72 14.50 -8.69
C ARG A 73 11.23 15.94 -8.67
N ASP A 74 12.15 16.88 -8.64
CA ASP A 74 11.83 18.30 -8.71
C ASP A 74 11.24 18.69 -10.07
N GLY A 75 10.23 19.55 -10.04
CA GLY A 75 9.61 20.08 -11.25
C GLY A 75 8.58 19.16 -11.92
N GLU A 76 8.21 18.07 -11.27
CA GLU A 76 7.15 17.19 -11.77
C GLU A 76 5.75 17.83 -11.64
N VAL A 77 4.86 17.38 -12.48
CA VAL A 77 3.44 17.76 -12.45
C VAL A 77 2.85 17.33 -11.12
N ALA A 78 1.87 18.07 -10.62
CA ALA A 78 1.15 17.69 -9.39
C ALA A 78 0.57 16.27 -9.52
N VAL A 79 0.72 15.48 -8.46
CA VAL A 79 0.12 14.15 -8.37
C VAL A 79 -1.39 14.22 -8.58
N SER A 80 -1.91 13.32 -9.36
CA SER A 80 -3.35 13.18 -9.57
C SER A 80 -3.97 12.07 -8.73
N SER A 81 -3.21 11.02 -8.43
CA SER A 81 -3.66 9.96 -7.53
C SER A 81 -3.85 10.45 -6.10
N THR A 82 -4.80 9.85 -5.41
CA THR A 82 -5.01 10.04 -3.98
C THR A 82 -4.46 8.84 -3.21
N ALA A 83 -3.94 9.09 -2.01
CA ALA A 83 -3.55 8.03 -1.11
C ALA A 83 -4.28 8.17 0.24
N LYS A 84 -4.58 7.06 0.88
CA LYS A 84 -5.18 7.02 2.20
C LYS A 84 -4.67 5.84 3.01
N LYS A 85 -4.70 6.00 4.33
CA LYS A 85 -4.31 4.97 5.28
C LYS A 85 -5.49 4.51 6.14
N LEU A 86 -5.42 3.26 6.59
CA LEU A 86 -6.30 2.67 7.59
C LEU A 86 -7.78 2.97 7.32
N PRO A 87 -8.32 2.59 6.16
CA PRO A 87 -9.73 2.84 5.88
C PRO A 87 -10.61 2.11 6.90
N ALA A 88 -11.68 2.77 7.34
CA ALA A 88 -12.63 2.19 8.30
C ALA A 88 -13.41 1.01 7.71
N THR A 89 -13.63 1.02 6.40
CA THR A 89 -14.24 -0.07 5.65
C THR A 89 -13.40 -0.33 4.43
N GLU A 90 -12.84 -1.52 4.34
CA GLU A 90 -12.05 -1.92 3.18
C GLU A 90 -12.92 -2.08 1.93
N GLY A 91 -12.34 -1.73 0.81
CA GLY A 91 -12.91 -1.98 -0.49
C GLY A 91 -12.85 -3.47 -0.88
N THR A 92 -13.34 -3.78 -2.05
CA THR A 92 -13.20 -5.13 -2.61
C THR A 92 -11.82 -5.29 -3.23
N VAL A 93 -11.09 -6.31 -2.80
CA VAL A 93 -9.70 -6.54 -3.22
C VAL A 93 -9.53 -7.86 -3.95
N THR A 94 -8.56 -7.87 -4.87
CA THR A 94 -7.98 -9.09 -5.44
C THR A 94 -6.53 -9.16 -4.99
N VAL A 95 -6.15 -10.25 -4.32
CA VAL A 95 -4.77 -10.44 -3.84
C VAL A 95 -3.86 -10.75 -5.02
N LEU A 96 -2.82 -9.97 -5.21
CA LEU A 96 -1.80 -10.16 -6.25
C LEU A 96 -0.60 -10.93 -5.70
N GLU A 97 -0.14 -10.56 -4.51
CA GLU A 97 1.02 -11.16 -3.86
C GLU A 97 0.76 -11.38 -2.38
N THR A 98 1.36 -12.41 -1.81
CA THR A 98 1.33 -12.68 -0.37
C THR A 98 2.73 -13.05 0.11
N HIS A 99 3.18 -12.37 1.16
CA HIS A 99 4.48 -12.59 1.80
C HIS A 99 4.31 -12.81 3.29
N MET A 100 5.16 -13.66 3.85
CA MET A 100 5.27 -13.86 5.30
C MET A 100 6.57 -13.21 5.76
N VAL A 101 6.46 -12.09 6.44
CA VAL A 101 7.59 -11.22 6.79
C VAL A 101 7.85 -11.30 8.29
N PRO A 102 9.05 -11.72 8.73
CA PRO A 102 9.40 -11.71 10.15
C PRO A 102 9.32 -10.28 10.72
N PRO A 103 8.80 -10.09 11.95
CA PRO A 103 8.69 -8.76 12.57
C PRO A 103 10.03 -8.05 12.79
N SER A 104 11.12 -8.79 12.81
CA SER A 104 12.49 -8.27 12.98
C SER A 104 13.11 -7.79 11.67
N SER A 105 12.43 -7.98 10.54
CA SER A 105 12.90 -7.56 9.21
C SER A 105 11.85 -6.71 8.53
N GLY A 106 12.23 -6.11 7.42
CA GLY A 106 11.32 -5.47 6.47
C GLY A 106 11.25 -6.27 5.18
N LEU A 107 10.42 -5.81 4.28
CA LEU A 107 10.30 -6.32 2.91
C LEU A 107 10.34 -5.14 1.95
N VAL A 108 11.16 -5.24 0.91
CA VAL A 108 11.17 -4.30 -0.22
C VAL A 108 11.01 -5.10 -1.50
N ILE A 109 10.00 -4.76 -2.27
CA ILE A 109 9.76 -5.34 -3.59
C ILE A 109 9.89 -4.23 -4.63
N GLN A 110 10.83 -4.42 -5.53
CA GLN A 110 11.04 -3.55 -6.68
C GLN A 110 10.75 -4.32 -7.96
N TYR A 111 9.94 -3.75 -8.82
CA TYR A 111 9.58 -4.38 -10.08
C TYR A 111 10.53 -3.96 -11.20
N PRO A 112 11.08 -4.92 -11.96
CA PRO A 112 11.84 -4.61 -13.18
C PRO A 112 10.93 -3.96 -14.23
N LEU A 113 11.52 -3.14 -15.09
CA LEU A 113 10.83 -2.55 -16.23
C LEU A 113 10.09 -3.61 -17.06
N GLY A 114 8.82 -3.36 -17.32
CA GLY A 114 7.94 -4.25 -18.07
C GLY A 114 7.30 -5.37 -17.22
N ARG A 115 7.51 -5.36 -15.89
CA ARG A 115 6.87 -6.28 -14.94
C ARG A 115 6.21 -5.54 -13.78
N GLU A 116 6.05 -4.26 -13.91
CA GLU A 116 5.40 -3.42 -12.92
C GLU A 116 3.92 -3.81 -12.77
N VAL A 117 3.40 -3.64 -11.56
CA VAL A 117 1.97 -3.79 -11.31
C VAL A 117 1.27 -2.50 -11.71
N THR A 118 0.29 -2.61 -12.58
CA THR A 118 -0.46 -1.46 -13.07
C THR A 118 -1.90 -1.50 -12.62
N THR A 119 -2.44 -0.34 -12.29
CA THR A 119 -3.87 -0.17 -12.07
C THR A 119 -4.38 1.03 -12.86
N ASP A 120 -5.53 0.86 -13.49
CA ASP A 120 -6.17 1.92 -14.25
C ASP A 120 -7.31 2.53 -13.44
N GLY A 121 -7.33 3.84 -13.30
CA GLY A 121 -8.48 4.56 -12.79
C GLY A 121 -9.63 4.49 -13.78
N ALA A 122 -10.43 3.42 -13.72
CA ALA A 122 -11.59 3.28 -14.61
C ALA A 122 -12.67 4.33 -14.25
N ALA A 123 -13.32 4.89 -15.28
CA ALA A 123 -14.32 5.94 -15.09
C ALA A 123 -15.53 5.52 -14.26
N ALA A 124 -15.84 4.22 -14.21
CA ALA A 124 -17.04 3.69 -13.54
C ALA A 124 -16.76 3.02 -12.18
N THR A 125 -15.53 2.61 -11.92
CA THR A 125 -15.14 1.97 -10.65
C THR A 125 -13.78 2.52 -10.23
N ALA A 126 -13.74 3.11 -9.06
CA ALA A 126 -12.48 3.58 -8.51
C ALA A 126 -11.61 2.35 -8.20
N LYS A 127 -10.64 2.08 -9.04
CA LYS A 127 -9.61 1.07 -8.84
C LYS A 127 -8.42 1.66 -8.10
N GLY A 128 -7.59 0.81 -7.54
CA GLY A 128 -6.39 1.22 -6.84
C GLY A 128 -5.51 0.04 -6.50
N LEU A 129 -4.45 0.33 -5.78
CA LEU A 129 -3.55 -0.66 -5.19
C LEU A 129 -3.53 -0.48 -3.68
N SER A 130 -3.44 -1.56 -2.94
CA SER A 130 -3.32 -1.51 -1.48
C SER A 130 -2.32 -2.51 -0.95
N VAL A 131 -1.65 -2.13 0.13
CA VAL A 131 -0.86 -3.04 0.96
C VAL A 131 -1.61 -3.31 2.25
N ARG A 132 -1.82 -4.59 2.53
CA ARG A 132 -2.56 -5.09 3.69
C ARG A 132 -1.63 -5.89 4.59
N CYS A 133 -1.84 -5.78 5.89
CA CYS A 133 -1.07 -6.52 6.89
C CYS A 133 -1.97 -7.25 7.88
N ASN A 134 -1.49 -8.40 8.37
CA ASN A 134 -2.10 -9.17 9.44
C ASN A 134 -1.00 -9.75 10.33
N ARG A 135 -0.98 -9.39 11.60
CA ARG A 135 -0.04 -9.94 12.58
C ARG A 135 -0.43 -11.31 13.14
N GLY A 136 -1.62 -11.81 12.80
CA GLY A 136 -2.15 -13.04 13.40
C GLY A 136 -2.23 -12.95 14.93
N ALA A 137 -1.76 -14.00 15.59
CA ALA A 137 -1.71 -14.09 17.05
C ALA A 137 -0.45 -13.43 17.67
N GLY A 138 0.39 -12.80 16.84
CA GLY A 138 1.61 -12.13 17.30
C GLY A 138 1.36 -10.93 18.20
N ALA A 139 2.42 -10.45 18.86
CA ALA A 139 2.37 -9.23 19.65
C ALA A 139 2.06 -8.01 18.77
N ALA A 140 1.54 -6.95 19.39
CA ALA A 140 1.30 -5.69 18.70
C ALA A 140 2.62 -5.09 18.20
N ILE A 141 2.71 -4.86 16.91
CA ILE A 141 3.83 -4.18 16.23
C ILE A 141 3.25 -3.06 15.37
N ASN A 142 4.06 -2.05 15.11
CA ASN A 142 3.72 -1.00 14.17
C ASN A 142 4.24 -1.36 12.78
N ALA A 143 3.55 -0.94 11.75
CA ALA A 143 4.01 -1.07 10.37
C ALA A 143 4.12 0.30 9.72
N SER A 144 5.17 0.49 8.93
CA SER A 144 5.31 1.59 7.97
C SER A 144 5.31 0.99 6.57
N VAL A 145 4.39 1.44 5.74
CA VAL A 145 4.25 0.97 4.35
C VAL A 145 4.50 2.14 3.43
N THR A 146 5.39 1.95 2.45
CA THR A 146 5.65 2.91 1.39
C THR A 146 5.30 2.30 0.03
N MET A 147 4.66 3.06 -0.83
CA MET A 147 4.41 2.73 -2.22
C MET A 147 4.97 3.82 -3.12
N GLU A 148 5.68 3.43 -4.18
CA GLU A 148 6.21 4.32 -5.22
C GLU A 148 5.61 3.95 -6.56
N TRP A 149 5.12 4.96 -7.29
CA TRP A 149 4.46 4.73 -8.57
C TRP A 149 4.71 5.86 -9.55
N GLU A 150 4.52 5.55 -10.82
CA GLU A 150 4.52 6.51 -11.92
C GLU A 150 3.09 6.78 -12.44
N GLU A 151 2.85 8.04 -12.85
CA GLU A 151 1.62 8.48 -13.54
C GLU A 151 1.92 9.13 -14.90
#